data_0057d0228ec79195b28aae36fe5632fa
#
_entry.id   0057d0228ec79195b28aae36fe5632fa
#
_cell.length_a   1.000
_cell.length_b   1.000
_cell.length_c   1.000
_cell.angle_alpha   90.00
_cell.angle_beta   90.00
_cell.angle_gamma   90.00
#
_symmetry.space_group_name_H-M   'P 1'
#
loop_
_entity.id
_entity.type
_entity.pdbx_description
1 polymer ?
#
loop_
_entity_poly.entity_id
_entity_poly.type
_entity_poly.pdbx_seq_one_letter_code
_entity_poly.pdbx_strand_id
1 'polypeptide(L)'
;MKSKTQSKGGRGRFFFFFLLSLLILNFGVKGYWKIKSYSFQSYFKDVWEICHEKGYNEDYCILVDFSRPSGEDRMAIIDLKTLSVLDTGPCAHGKGKGNSAWKPSFSNEEGSKCSSLGAFKIAEKGYSATVGLRFALDGLDASNSNARRRNILIHSSRYVGVMHHLTSYLPLSDASWGCFTTSPAMLKKIEALCDKSKKPILLYAYKQS
;
A
#
# COMPACT_ATOMS: atom_id res chain seq x y z
N MET A 1 -63.98 -12.72 6.52
CA MET A 1 -62.65 -12.74 5.88
C MET A 1 -61.82 -11.61 6.45
N LYS A 2 -60.78 -11.89 7.29
CA LYS A 2 -59.87 -10.86 7.81
C LYS A 2 -58.59 -10.89 6.95
N SER A 3 -58.39 -9.83 6.19
CA SER A 3 -57.17 -9.59 5.41
C SER A 3 -56.01 -9.36 6.37
N LYS A 4 -54.97 -10.24 6.28
CA LYS A 4 -53.67 -10.06 6.94
C LYS A 4 -52.83 -9.09 6.11
N THR A 5 -52.82 -7.83 6.49
CA THR A 5 -51.83 -6.85 5.99
C THR A 5 -50.47 -7.24 6.54
N GLN A 6 -49.64 -7.89 5.72
CA GLN A 6 -48.22 -8.16 6.06
C GLN A 6 -47.44 -6.83 6.07
N SER A 7 -46.88 -6.48 7.21
CA SER A 7 -46.04 -5.32 7.42
C SER A 7 -44.71 -5.47 6.63
N LYS A 8 -44.62 -4.85 5.46
CA LYS A 8 -43.40 -4.74 4.64
C LYS A 8 -42.35 -3.76 5.22
N GLY A 9 -42.69 -3.04 6.33
CA GLY A 9 -41.81 -1.98 6.87
C GLY A 9 -40.59 -2.45 7.69
N GLY A 10 -40.63 -3.65 8.28
CA GLY A 10 -39.59 -4.12 9.20
C GLY A 10 -38.26 -4.48 8.53
N ARG A 11 -38.31 -5.14 7.35
CA ARG A 11 -37.12 -5.55 6.61
C ARG A 11 -36.30 -4.39 6.06
N GLY A 12 -36.98 -3.34 5.55
CA GLY A 12 -36.29 -2.15 5.02
C GLY A 12 -35.58 -1.35 6.13
N ARG A 13 -36.23 -1.21 7.30
CA ARG A 13 -35.61 -0.55 8.46
C ARG A 13 -34.43 -1.33 8.99
N PHE A 14 -34.50 -2.64 9.10
CA PHE A 14 -33.39 -3.49 9.51
C PHE A 14 -32.20 -3.35 8.54
N PHE A 15 -32.44 -3.41 7.24
CA PHE A 15 -31.42 -3.25 6.21
C PHE A 15 -30.78 -1.85 6.24
N PHE A 16 -31.58 -0.81 6.45
CA PHE A 16 -31.05 0.55 6.60
C PHE A 16 -30.13 0.69 7.82
N PHE A 17 -30.53 0.21 9.00
CA PHE A 17 -29.70 0.26 10.20
C PHE A 17 -28.44 -0.61 10.08
N PHE A 18 -28.53 -1.74 9.38
CA PHE A 18 -27.37 -2.58 9.09
C PHE A 18 -26.36 -1.85 8.20
N LEU A 19 -26.78 -1.21 7.11
CA LEU A 19 -25.91 -0.40 6.26
C LEU A 19 -25.31 0.79 7.02
N LEU A 20 -26.09 1.47 7.83
CA LEU A 20 -25.63 2.57 8.66
C LEU A 20 -24.55 2.12 9.66
N SER A 21 -24.74 0.98 10.30
CA SER A 21 -23.74 0.40 11.22
C SER A 21 -22.43 0.06 10.51
N LEU A 22 -22.49 -0.48 9.28
CA LEU A 22 -21.30 -0.75 8.47
C LEU A 22 -20.55 0.53 8.08
N LEU A 23 -21.28 1.60 7.74
CA LEU A 23 -20.70 2.92 7.46
C LEU A 23 -20.00 3.49 8.70
N ILE A 24 -20.65 3.47 9.86
CA ILE A 24 -20.07 3.96 11.13
C ILE A 24 -18.81 3.17 11.47
N LEU A 25 -18.85 1.84 11.32
CA LEU A 25 -17.68 0.98 11.56
C LEU A 25 -16.53 1.34 10.62
N ASN A 26 -16.79 1.50 9.34
CA ASN A 26 -15.78 1.89 8.35
C ASN A 26 -15.15 3.26 8.67
N PHE A 27 -15.95 4.27 9.03
CA PHE A 27 -15.42 5.58 9.44
C PHE A 27 -14.62 5.50 10.75
N GLY A 28 -15.05 4.68 11.71
CA GLY A 28 -14.33 4.42 12.96
C GLY A 28 -12.95 3.80 12.69
N VAL A 29 -12.87 2.79 11.82
CA VAL A 29 -11.61 2.16 11.42
C VAL A 29 -10.69 3.17 10.72
N LYS A 30 -11.21 3.96 9.78
CA LYS A 30 -10.43 5.01 9.11
C LYS A 30 -9.90 6.06 10.07
N GLY A 31 -10.73 6.55 11.00
CA GLY A 31 -10.34 7.50 12.04
C GLY A 31 -9.21 6.94 12.93
N TYR A 32 -9.35 5.70 13.38
CA TYR A 32 -8.33 5.01 14.18
C TYR A 32 -6.97 4.97 13.47
N TRP A 33 -6.94 4.54 12.19
CA TRP A 33 -5.70 4.44 11.44
C TRP A 33 -5.11 5.80 11.08
N LYS A 34 -5.92 6.83 10.91
CA LYS A 34 -5.46 8.20 10.71
C LYS A 34 -4.72 8.74 11.95
N ILE A 35 -5.23 8.44 13.15
CA ILE A 35 -4.58 8.80 14.42
C ILE A 35 -3.29 7.98 14.62
N LYS A 36 -3.28 6.71 14.23
CA LYS A 36 -2.13 5.80 14.34
C LYS A 36 -1.08 5.99 13.22
N SER A 37 -1.03 7.17 12.58
CA SER A 37 -0.12 7.45 11.45
C SER A 37 1.38 7.40 11.80
N TYR A 38 1.73 7.40 13.06
CA TYR A 38 3.12 7.50 13.55
C TYR A 38 3.92 6.18 13.53
N SER A 39 3.38 5.08 13.00
CA SER A 39 4.08 3.78 12.93
C SER A 39 5.33 3.81 12.03
N PHE A 40 5.45 4.78 11.13
CA PHE A 40 6.61 4.92 10.25
C PHE A 40 7.90 5.34 10.99
N GLN A 41 7.78 6.11 12.07
CA GLN A 41 8.94 6.71 12.76
C GLN A 41 9.90 5.68 13.36
N SER A 42 9.40 4.52 13.76
CA SER A 42 10.23 3.44 14.31
C SER A 42 11.28 2.89 13.34
N TYR A 43 11.11 3.13 12.03
CA TYR A 43 12.00 2.62 10.99
C TYR A 43 12.90 3.68 10.36
N PHE A 44 12.77 4.96 10.77
CA PHE A 44 13.53 6.05 10.12
C PHE A 44 15.04 5.88 10.27
N LYS A 45 15.48 5.50 11.47
CA LYS A 45 16.90 5.29 11.75
C LYS A 45 17.46 4.11 10.96
N ASP A 46 16.81 2.96 11.01
CA ASP A 46 17.25 1.73 10.32
C ASP A 46 17.35 1.96 8.81
N VAL A 47 16.36 2.66 8.25
CA VAL A 47 16.36 2.97 6.81
C VAL A 47 17.43 4.00 6.44
N TRP A 48 17.67 5.00 7.29
CA TRP A 48 18.75 5.95 7.09
C TRP A 48 20.13 5.25 7.09
N GLU A 49 20.37 4.33 8.03
CA GLU A 49 21.58 3.54 8.08
C GLU A 49 21.80 2.73 6.79
N ILE A 50 20.75 2.06 6.29
CA ILE A 50 20.80 1.33 5.00
C ILE A 50 21.14 2.29 3.84
N CYS A 51 20.53 3.47 3.80
CA CYS A 51 20.80 4.45 2.76
C CYS A 51 22.23 4.95 2.79
N HIS A 52 22.75 5.25 3.97
CA HIS A 52 24.10 5.73 4.19
C HIS A 52 25.15 4.67 3.81
N GLU A 53 25.04 3.46 4.35
CA GLU A 53 25.98 2.36 4.12
C GLU A 53 26.04 1.89 2.67
N LYS A 54 24.90 1.84 1.99
CA LYS A 54 24.78 1.34 0.62
C LYS A 54 24.84 2.45 -0.45
N GLY A 55 25.01 3.71 -0.06
CA GLY A 55 25.12 4.84 -0.98
C GLY A 55 23.83 5.22 -1.71
N TYR A 56 22.68 4.95 -1.12
CA TYR A 56 21.37 5.40 -1.62
C TYR A 56 21.10 6.88 -1.27
N ASN A 57 19.92 7.37 -1.66
CA ASN A 57 19.50 8.72 -1.33
C ASN A 57 19.32 8.86 0.20
N GLU A 58 20.02 9.80 0.80
CA GLU A 58 19.98 10.10 2.24
C GLU A 58 19.00 11.22 2.59
N ASP A 59 18.37 11.83 1.59
CA ASP A 59 17.38 12.88 1.80
C ASP A 59 15.97 12.29 1.91
N TYR A 60 15.67 11.26 1.10
CA TYR A 60 14.32 10.70 0.99
C TYR A 60 14.33 9.17 0.89
N CYS A 61 13.33 8.55 1.49
CA CYS A 61 12.99 7.15 1.26
C CYS A 61 11.47 6.95 1.18
N ILE A 62 11.05 5.75 0.79
CA ILE A 62 9.65 5.34 0.80
C ILE A 62 9.49 4.19 1.79
N LEU A 63 8.55 4.30 2.71
CA LEU A 63 8.17 3.24 3.64
C LEU A 63 6.81 2.66 3.26
N VAL A 64 6.65 1.35 3.41
CA VAL A 64 5.37 0.65 3.23
C VAL A 64 5.11 -0.23 4.44
N ASP A 65 4.11 0.14 5.24
CA ASP A 65 3.67 -0.60 6.41
C ASP A 65 2.50 -1.53 6.07
N PHE A 66 2.79 -2.79 5.84
CA PHE A 66 1.78 -3.81 5.56
C PHE A 66 1.00 -4.31 6.79
N SER A 67 1.29 -3.80 7.99
CA SER A 67 0.45 -4.01 9.18
C SER A 67 -0.86 -3.22 9.09
N ARG A 68 -0.88 -2.13 8.31
CA ARG A 68 -2.04 -1.28 8.11
C ARG A 68 -2.98 -1.88 7.06
N PRO A 69 -4.29 -1.65 7.15
CA PRO A 69 -5.26 -2.07 6.14
C PRO A 69 -4.92 -1.56 4.74
N SER A 70 -5.28 -2.32 3.71
CA SER A 70 -4.91 -2.02 2.32
C SER A 70 -5.51 -0.73 1.75
N GLY A 71 -6.63 -0.27 2.28
CA GLY A 71 -7.28 0.99 1.91
C GLY A 71 -6.89 2.19 2.77
N GLU A 72 -5.98 1.99 3.74
CA GLU A 72 -5.43 3.09 4.51
C GLU A 72 -4.09 3.56 3.93
N ASP A 73 -3.67 4.76 4.34
CA ASP A 73 -2.37 5.31 3.98
C ASP A 73 -1.26 4.49 4.65
N ARG A 74 -0.71 3.54 3.93
CA ARG A 74 0.35 2.64 4.38
C ARG A 74 1.64 2.71 3.57
N MET A 75 1.68 3.57 2.56
CA MET A 75 2.89 4.01 1.88
C MET A 75 3.17 5.45 2.27
N ALA A 76 4.39 5.77 2.63
CA ALA A 76 4.81 7.10 3.05
C ALA A 76 6.10 7.54 2.35
N ILE A 77 6.18 8.80 1.97
CA ILE A 77 7.41 9.47 1.58
C ILE A 77 7.99 10.12 2.83
N ILE A 78 9.23 9.80 3.13
CA ILE A 78 9.94 10.27 4.33
C ILE A 78 11.05 11.22 3.95
N ASP A 79 11.13 12.34 4.64
CA ASP A 79 12.32 13.18 4.70
C ASP A 79 13.25 12.62 5.79
N LEU A 80 14.40 12.09 5.36
CA LEU A 80 15.38 11.47 6.27
C LEU A 80 16.24 12.51 7.00
N LYS A 81 16.29 13.76 6.54
CA LYS A 81 17.03 14.85 7.22
C LYS A 81 16.26 15.36 8.42
N THR A 82 14.95 15.53 8.25
CA THR A 82 14.06 16.04 9.31
C THR A 82 13.37 14.93 10.09
N LEU A 83 13.53 13.66 9.68
CA LEU A 83 12.85 12.48 10.21
C LEU A 83 11.34 12.67 10.27
N SER A 84 10.78 13.20 9.17
CA SER A 84 9.36 13.52 9.07
C SER A 84 8.68 12.85 7.88
N VAL A 85 7.38 12.62 8.02
CA VAL A 85 6.52 12.14 6.93
C VAL A 85 6.13 13.33 6.06
N LEU A 86 6.55 13.33 4.79
CA LEU A 86 6.18 14.37 3.82
C LEU A 86 4.81 14.12 3.22
N ASP A 87 4.51 12.85 2.94
CA ASP A 87 3.27 12.47 2.27
C ASP A 87 2.91 11.02 2.55
N THR A 88 1.61 10.70 2.45
CA THR A 88 1.12 9.34 2.62
C THR A 88 0.14 8.96 1.51
N GLY A 89 -0.02 7.66 1.29
CA GLY A 89 -0.97 7.14 0.33
C GLY A 89 -1.23 5.64 0.48
N PRO A 90 -2.25 5.15 -0.22
CA PRO A 90 -2.58 3.73 -0.22
C PRO A 90 -1.51 2.92 -0.96
N CYS A 91 -1.44 1.63 -0.63
CA CYS A 91 -0.63 0.66 -1.34
C CYS A 91 -1.30 -0.71 -1.33
N ALA A 92 -1.75 -1.21 -2.47
CA ALA A 92 -2.25 -2.58 -2.57
C ALA A 92 -1.09 -3.57 -2.50
N HIS A 93 -1.36 -4.77 -2.02
CA HIS A 93 -0.42 -5.90 -1.98
C HIS A 93 -0.82 -6.98 -2.99
N GLY A 94 0.05 -7.96 -3.19
CA GLY A 94 -0.17 -9.06 -4.13
C GLY A 94 -1.34 -9.95 -3.75
N LYS A 95 -1.99 -10.57 -4.75
CA LYS A 95 -3.16 -11.44 -4.60
C LYS A 95 -2.82 -12.94 -4.52
N GLY A 96 -1.59 -13.27 -4.19
CA GLY A 96 -1.14 -14.66 -4.12
C GLY A 96 -1.87 -15.49 -3.06
N LYS A 97 -1.58 -16.79 -3.01
CA LYS A 97 -2.21 -17.73 -2.08
C LYS A 97 -2.05 -17.26 -0.63
N GLY A 98 -3.12 -17.32 0.14
CA GLY A 98 -3.15 -16.89 1.54
C GLY A 98 -3.39 -15.39 1.76
N ASN A 99 -3.46 -14.58 0.68
CA ASN A 99 -3.78 -13.16 0.78
C ASN A 99 -5.29 -12.92 0.89
N SER A 100 -5.62 -11.91 1.69
CA SER A 100 -6.97 -11.32 1.75
C SER A 100 -6.85 -9.80 1.89
N ALA A 101 -7.93 -9.07 1.75
CA ALA A 101 -7.93 -7.60 1.91
C ALA A 101 -7.35 -7.15 3.26
N TRP A 102 -7.52 -7.96 4.30
CA TRP A 102 -7.09 -7.67 5.69
C TRP A 102 -5.87 -8.46 6.16
N LYS A 103 -5.47 -9.54 5.44
CA LYS A 103 -4.32 -10.37 5.84
C LYS A 103 -3.39 -10.58 4.64
N PRO A 104 -2.36 -9.75 4.48
CA PRO A 104 -1.35 -9.97 3.46
C PRO A 104 -0.46 -11.16 3.80
N SER A 105 -0.10 -11.94 2.78
CA SER A 105 0.96 -12.96 2.80
C SER A 105 2.09 -12.53 1.88
N PHE A 106 3.33 -12.90 2.24
CA PHE A 106 4.52 -12.47 1.52
C PHE A 106 5.32 -13.68 1.02
N SER A 107 5.96 -13.53 -0.12
CA SER A 107 6.81 -14.57 -0.70
C SER A 107 7.80 -13.97 -1.69
N ASN A 108 8.99 -14.55 -1.78
CA ASN A 108 9.99 -14.23 -2.78
C ASN A 108 10.00 -15.21 -3.96
N GLU A 109 9.11 -16.21 -3.97
CA GLU A 109 9.02 -17.24 -5.00
C GLU A 109 8.40 -16.69 -6.28
N GLU A 110 8.93 -17.10 -7.43
CA GLU A 110 8.33 -16.82 -8.73
C GLU A 110 6.93 -17.44 -8.84
N GLY A 111 6.01 -16.72 -9.47
CA GLY A 111 4.63 -17.17 -9.64
C GLY A 111 3.77 -17.09 -8.37
N SER A 112 4.33 -16.80 -7.19
CA SER A 112 3.57 -16.70 -5.94
C SER A 112 2.49 -15.62 -5.95
N LYS A 113 2.64 -14.59 -6.79
CA LYS A 113 1.76 -13.39 -6.84
C LYS A 113 1.64 -12.65 -5.51
N CYS A 114 2.53 -12.91 -4.55
CA CYS A 114 2.62 -12.20 -3.27
C CYS A 114 3.60 -11.03 -3.37
N SER A 115 3.39 -9.98 -2.61
CA SER A 115 4.44 -8.98 -2.37
C SER A 115 5.56 -9.60 -1.52
N SER A 116 6.73 -8.97 -1.51
CA SER A 116 7.85 -9.32 -0.64
C SER A 116 8.10 -8.21 0.37
N LEU A 117 8.73 -8.53 1.49
CA LEU A 117 9.19 -7.56 2.50
C LEU A 117 10.67 -7.25 2.31
N GLY A 118 11.13 -6.19 3.00
CA GLY A 118 12.53 -5.79 3.05
C GLY A 118 12.84 -4.54 2.23
N ALA A 119 14.13 -4.31 2.01
CA ALA A 119 14.67 -3.17 1.29
C ALA A 119 14.68 -3.41 -0.23
N PHE A 120 14.28 -2.38 -0.98
CA PHE A 120 14.32 -2.37 -2.45
C PHE A 120 14.97 -1.07 -2.93
N LYS A 121 15.82 -1.18 -3.94
CA LYS A 121 16.22 -0.02 -4.72
C LYS A 121 15.13 0.30 -5.73
N ILE A 122 14.65 1.54 -5.76
CA ILE A 122 13.84 2.04 -6.87
C ILE A 122 14.78 2.25 -8.06
N ALA A 123 14.55 1.47 -9.10
CA ALA A 123 15.40 1.42 -10.27
C ALA A 123 14.78 2.19 -11.44
N GLU A 124 14.91 1.68 -12.67
CA GLU A 124 14.53 2.44 -13.85
C GLU A 124 13.04 2.74 -13.97
N LYS A 125 12.75 3.99 -14.33
CA LYS A 125 11.45 4.45 -14.76
C LYS A 125 11.14 3.92 -16.17
N GLY A 126 9.91 3.53 -16.39
CA GLY A 126 9.43 3.07 -17.71
C GLY A 126 7.93 3.18 -17.86
N TYR A 127 7.44 2.83 -19.04
CA TYR A 127 6.01 2.78 -19.35
C TYR A 127 5.64 1.40 -19.88
N SER A 128 4.46 0.97 -19.53
CA SER A 128 3.87 -0.29 -19.98
C SER A 128 2.43 -0.06 -20.45
N ALA A 129 2.00 -0.77 -21.49
CA ALA A 129 0.61 -0.69 -21.97
C ALA A 129 -0.40 -1.14 -20.89
N THR A 130 0.01 -2.02 -19.98
CA THR A 130 -0.86 -2.60 -18.95
C THR A 130 -1.02 -1.70 -17.74
N VAL A 131 0.09 -1.10 -17.22
CA VAL A 131 0.09 -0.37 -15.93
C VAL A 131 0.48 1.11 -16.07
N GLY A 132 0.81 1.57 -17.27
CA GLY A 132 1.26 2.94 -17.52
C GLY A 132 2.65 3.20 -16.96
N LEU A 133 2.84 4.35 -16.32
CA LEU A 133 4.06 4.72 -15.61
C LEU A 133 4.39 3.69 -14.53
N ARG A 134 5.64 3.26 -14.49
CA ARG A 134 6.15 2.28 -13.54
C ARG A 134 7.60 2.54 -13.17
N PHE A 135 8.00 2.06 -12.00
CA PHE A 135 9.40 1.94 -11.58
C PHE A 135 9.69 0.47 -11.27
N ALA A 136 10.80 -0.04 -11.81
CA ALA A 136 11.27 -1.37 -11.46
C ALA A 136 11.88 -1.37 -10.06
N LEU A 137 11.80 -2.51 -9.37
CA LEU A 137 12.36 -2.69 -8.04
C LEU A 137 13.44 -3.79 -8.05
N ASP A 138 14.63 -3.45 -7.52
CA ASP A 138 15.66 -4.44 -7.21
C ASP A 138 15.57 -4.78 -5.72
N GLY A 139 15.38 -6.06 -5.42
CA GLY A 139 15.42 -6.53 -4.04
C GLY A 139 16.85 -6.56 -3.48
N LEU A 140 17.02 -6.09 -2.27
CA LEU A 140 18.32 -5.96 -1.61
C LEU A 140 18.52 -6.98 -0.49
N ASP A 141 17.47 -7.70 -0.11
CA ASP A 141 17.45 -8.69 0.96
C ASP A 141 17.15 -10.09 0.41
N ALA A 142 17.48 -11.13 1.17
CA ALA A 142 17.14 -12.51 0.82
C ALA A 142 15.62 -12.71 0.64
N SER A 143 14.79 -11.99 1.42
CA SER A 143 13.33 -12.04 1.38
C SER A 143 12.73 -11.47 0.09
N ASN A 144 13.49 -10.73 -0.73
CA ASN A 144 13.02 -10.08 -1.95
C ASN A 144 14.02 -10.14 -3.12
N SER A 145 15.10 -10.93 -3.02
CA SER A 145 16.17 -11.04 -4.02
C SER A 145 15.68 -11.36 -5.43
N ASN A 146 14.51 -11.98 -5.56
CA ASN A 146 13.89 -12.29 -6.85
C ASN A 146 13.01 -11.15 -7.42
N ALA A 147 12.96 -9.98 -6.77
CA ALA A 147 12.05 -8.91 -7.15
C ALA A 147 12.17 -8.54 -8.64
N ARG A 148 13.39 -8.34 -9.14
CA ARG A 148 13.64 -8.02 -10.56
C ARG A 148 13.14 -9.13 -11.48
N ARG A 149 13.50 -10.38 -11.21
CA ARG A 149 13.10 -11.56 -12.00
C ARG A 149 11.57 -11.76 -12.00
N ARG A 150 10.93 -11.45 -10.88
CA ARG A 150 9.47 -11.49 -10.70
C ARG A 150 8.74 -10.29 -11.29
N ASN A 151 9.47 -9.34 -11.88
CA ASN A 151 8.94 -8.08 -12.41
C ASN A 151 8.10 -7.32 -11.35
N ILE A 152 8.65 -7.19 -10.13
CA ILE A 152 8.03 -6.41 -9.07
C ILE A 152 8.26 -4.93 -9.33
N LEU A 153 7.18 -4.16 -9.36
CA LEU A 153 7.14 -2.76 -9.78
C LEU A 153 6.47 -1.88 -8.72
N ILE A 154 6.76 -0.58 -8.75
CA ILE A 154 5.82 0.44 -8.26
C ILE A 154 5.04 0.95 -9.48
N HIS A 155 3.73 0.94 -9.41
CA HIS A 155 2.84 1.54 -10.41
C HIS A 155 1.54 2.01 -9.76
N SER A 156 0.70 2.71 -10.51
CA SER A 156 -0.58 3.16 -9.98
C SER A 156 -1.76 2.38 -10.56
N SER A 157 -2.87 2.44 -9.80
CA SER A 157 -4.20 2.04 -10.25
C SER A 157 -5.21 3.12 -9.91
N ARG A 158 -6.07 3.49 -10.88
CA ARG A 158 -7.18 4.42 -10.63
C ARG A 158 -8.16 3.85 -9.60
N TYR A 159 -8.36 2.54 -9.62
CA TYR A 159 -9.18 1.83 -8.65
C TYR A 159 -8.64 2.03 -7.22
N VAL A 160 -7.34 1.81 -6.97
CA VAL A 160 -6.70 2.07 -5.67
C VAL A 160 -6.86 3.55 -5.29
N GLY A 161 -6.70 4.47 -6.24
CA GLY A 161 -6.84 5.90 -6.02
C GLY A 161 -8.24 6.35 -5.63
N VAL A 162 -9.30 5.62 -5.99
CA VAL A 162 -10.69 5.93 -5.63
C VAL A 162 -11.12 5.14 -4.39
N MET A 163 -10.88 3.84 -4.38
CA MET A 163 -11.42 2.95 -3.35
C MET A 163 -10.82 3.19 -1.97
N HIS A 164 -9.57 3.68 -1.86
CA HIS A 164 -8.99 3.99 -0.54
C HIS A 164 -9.72 5.13 0.19
N HIS A 165 -10.45 5.99 -0.51
CA HIS A 165 -11.31 7.00 0.13
C HIS A 165 -12.60 6.40 0.69
N LEU A 166 -13.05 5.27 0.15
CA LEU A 166 -14.34 4.67 0.45
C LEU A 166 -14.26 3.54 1.49
N THR A 167 -13.15 2.80 1.52
CA THR A 167 -13.01 1.61 2.38
C THR A 167 -11.61 1.48 2.94
N SER A 168 -11.51 0.98 4.18
CA SER A 168 -10.25 0.64 4.83
C SER A 168 -9.58 -0.60 4.26
N TYR A 169 -10.31 -1.44 3.51
CA TYR A 169 -9.81 -2.67 2.93
C TYR A 169 -10.12 -2.71 1.43
N LEU A 170 -9.08 -2.63 0.61
CA LEU A 170 -9.24 -2.74 -0.85
C LEU A 170 -9.62 -4.18 -1.22
N PRO A 171 -10.70 -4.40 -1.97
CA PRO A 171 -11.01 -5.70 -2.52
C PRO A 171 -9.85 -6.27 -3.35
N LEU A 172 -9.55 -7.56 -3.20
CA LEU A 172 -8.39 -8.20 -3.84
C LEU A 172 -8.54 -8.40 -5.36
N SER A 173 -9.73 -8.21 -5.92
CA SER A 173 -9.97 -8.38 -7.35
C SER A 173 -9.03 -7.58 -8.24
N ASP A 174 -8.57 -6.41 -7.73
CA ASP A 174 -7.64 -5.51 -8.41
C ASP A 174 -6.27 -5.43 -7.71
N ALA A 175 -5.99 -6.35 -6.79
CA ALA A 175 -4.67 -6.46 -6.19
C ALA A 175 -3.64 -6.85 -7.24
N SER A 176 -2.42 -6.42 -7.04
CA SER A 176 -1.28 -6.71 -7.91
C SER A 176 -0.86 -8.18 -7.90
N TRP A 177 0.03 -8.56 -8.80
CA TRP A 177 0.71 -9.86 -8.77
C TRP A 177 2.04 -9.79 -7.99
N GLY A 178 2.05 -8.98 -6.93
CA GLY A 178 3.20 -8.76 -6.06
C GLY A 178 3.73 -7.32 -6.07
N CYS A 179 3.36 -6.53 -7.09
CA CYS A 179 3.77 -5.12 -7.20
C CYS A 179 3.21 -4.25 -6.07
N PHE A 180 3.87 -3.13 -5.82
CA PHE A 180 3.42 -2.07 -4.93
C PHE A 180 2.50 -1.13 -5.72
N THR A 181 1.19 -1.41 -5.71
CA THR A 181 0.22 -0.62 -6.49
C THR A 181 -0.35 0.49 -5.63
N THR A 182 -0.11 1.73 -6.02
CA THR A 182 -0.54 2.92 -5.28
C THR A 182 -1.56 3.77 -6.05
N SER A 183 -1.94 4.93 -5.50
CA SER A 183 -2.78 5.90 -6.21
C SER A 183 -2.00 6.64 -7.29
N PRO A 184 -2.65 7.15 -8.36
CA PRO A 184 -1.99 7.99 -9.36
C PRO A 184 -1.34 9.24 -8.75
N ALA A 185 -1.96 9.84 -7.74
CA ALA A 185 -1.42 11.01 -7.05
C ALA A 185 -0.11 10.69 -6.32
N MET A 186 -0.06 9.56 -5.59
CA MET A 186 1.14 9.12 -4.88
C MET A 186 2.26 8.73 -5.86
N LEU A 187 1.95 8.02 -6.96
CA LEU A 187 2.95 7.66 -7.96
C LEU A 187 3.59 8.91 -8.61
N LYS A 188 2.80 9.96 -8.88
CA LYS A 188 3.32 11.23 -9.41
C LYS A 188 4.29 11.91 -8.45
N LYS A 189 4.05 11.83 -7.14
CA LYS A 189 4.98 12.36 -6.12
C LYS A 189 6.27 11.56 -6.09
N ILE A 190 6.18 10.23 -6.16
CA ILE A 190 7.34 9.33 -6.24
C ILE A 190 8.15 9.65 -7.51
N GLU A 191 7.49 9.83 -8.65
CA GLU A 191 8.14 10.23 -9.91
C GLU A 191 8.92 11.53 -9.73
N ALA A 192 8.30 12.56 -9.18
CA ALA A 192 8.95 13.86 -8.98
C ALA A 192 10.18 13.78 -8.06
N LEU A 193 10.16 12.88 -7.07
CA LEU A 193 11.32 12.62 -6.21
C LEU A 193 12.43 11.88 -6.95
N CYS A 194 12.09 10.82 -7.68
CA CYS A 194 13.05 10.03 -8.45
C CYS A 194 13.74 10.89 -9.53
N ASP A 195 12.99 11.74 -10.22
CA ASP A 195 13.50 12.60 -11.30
C ASP A 195 14.47 13.70 -10.75
N LYS A 196 14.32 14.11 -9.49
CA LYS A 196 15.21 15.07 -8.84
C LYS A 196 16.42 14.43 -8.16
N SER A 197 16.33 13.15 -7.86
CA SER A 197 17.36 12.46 -7.09
C SER A 197 18.55 12.04 -7.96
N LYS A 198 19.76 12.35 -7.51
CA LYS A 198 21.01 11.86 -8.14
C LYS A 198 21.39 10.45 -7.72
N LYS A 199 20.91 10.01 -6.56
CA LYS A 199 21.12 8.66 -6.02
C LYS A 199 19.79 7.90 -6.04
N PRO A 200 19.79 6.57 -6.22
CA PRO A 200 18.56 5.78 -6.15
C PRO A 200 17.86 5.95 -4.79
N ILE A 201 16.54 6.03 -4.82
CA ILE A 201 15.71 6.10 -3.62
C ILE A 201 15.44 4.68 -3.13
N LEU A 202 15.50 4.48 -1.81
CA LEU A 202 15.15 3.22 -1.15
C LEU A 202 13.64 3.14 -0.91
N LEU A 203 13.04 1.98 -1.18
CA LEU A 203 11.73 1.58 -0.67
C LEU A 203 11.95 0.49 0.37
N TYR A 204 11.39 0.66 1.57
CA TYR A 204 11.44 -0.35 2.62
C TYR A 204 10.04 -0.80 2.99
N ALA A 205 9.75 -2.09 2.79
CA ALA A 205 8.47 -2.71 3.05
C ALA A 205 8.54 -3.62 4.26
N TYR A 206 7.66 -3.39 5.23
CA TYR A 206 7.65 -4.16 6.47
C TYR A 206 6.21 -4.50 6.92
N LYS A 207 6.14 -5.42 7.87
CA LYS A 207 4.93 -5.74 8.62
C LYS A 207 5.34 -5.92 10.08
N GLN A 208 4.75 -5.14 10.97
CA GLN A 208 4.89 -5.34 12.40
C GLN A 208 4.16 -6.63 12.83
N SER A 209 4.75 -7.33 13.76
CA SER A 209 4.20 -8.57 14.37
C SER A 209 2.98 -8.27 15.24
#